data_a19bc04913f3fc6fff624ffb057df7c8
#
_entry.id   a19bc04913f3fc6fff624ffb057df7c8
#
_cell.length_a   1.000
_cell.length_b   1.000
_cell.length_c   1.000
_cell.angle_alpha   90.00
_cell.angle_beta   90.00
_cell.angle_gamma   90.00
#
_symmetry.space_group_name_H-M   'P 1'
#
loop_
_entity.id
_entity.type
_entity.pdbx_description
1 polymer ?
#
loop_
_entity_poly.entity_id
_entity_poly.type
_entity_poly.pdbx_seq_one_letter_code
_entity_poly.pdbx_strand_id
1 'polypeptide(L)'
;MTIPLRDKFFGCIAGVHIGSAMAAPVEGWPYQRIEETYGTLDRFLPYHHYRHTTDWVREPGTTEDGVERQKLIITAIMRKQDRITAEDLRATWVSDMNPNGAGVISEPFEGPLLAMAKTPIPARDLGRYCDYAGLVSFARSCHPVGLINAGDVDGALEDIFEVGQVYQTTNSRGLQWAAVTGVGIAAATKPDATVDSVLDTIFDVCSTFPERFVQD
;
A
#
# COMPACT_ATOMS: atom_id res chain seq x y z
N MET A 1 -0.32 6.21 29.42
CA MET A 1 -1.72 5.88 29.02
C MET A 1 -1.60 5.06 27.75
N THR A 2 -2.07 3.80 27.76
CA THR A 2 -1.96 2.91 26.60
C THR A 2 -3.06 3.23 25.60
N ILE A 3 -2.70 3.49 24.35
CA ILE A 3 -3.67 3.75 23.26
C ILE A 3 -4.34 2.41 22.90
N PRO A 4 -5.67 2.33 22.86
CA PRO A 4 -6.41 1.14 22.44
C PRO A 4 -6.04 0.71 21.02
N LEU A 5 -6.00 -0.60 20.75
CA LEU A 5 -5.67 -1.13 19.42
C LEU A 5 -6.60 -0.58 18.31
N ARG A 6 -7.90 -0.46 18.62
CA ARG A 6 -8.88 0.15 17.72
C ARG A 6 -8.47 1.55 17.27
N ASP A 7 -7.97 2.37 18.19
CA ASP A 7 -7.60 3.75 17.91
C ASP A 7 -6.31 3.80 17.07
N LYS A 8 -5.39 2.86 17.28
CA LYS A 8 -4.19 2.68 16.44
C LYS A 8 -4.58 2.29 15.02
N PHE A 9 -5.52 1.37 14.85
CA PHE A 9 -6.05 0.98 13.53
C PHE A 9 -6.72 2.16 12.83
N PHE A 10 -7.61 2.85 13.54
CA PHE A 10 -8.27 4.04 13.00
C PHE A 10 -7.27 5.12 12.60
N GLY A 11 -6.29 5.39 13.47
CA GLY A 11 -5.24 6.37 13.21
C GLY A 11 -4.39 6.03 12.00
N CYS A 12 -4.03 4.76 11.81
CA CYS A 12 -3.28 4.30 10.65
C CYS A 12 -4.09 4.52 9.36
N ILE A 13 -5.32 4.01 9.29
CA ILE A 13 -6.15 4.12 8.08
C ILE A 13 -6.52 5.58 7.79
N ALA A 14 -6.97 6.33 8.80
CA ALA A 14 -7.29 7.75 8.64
C ALA A 14 -6.07 8.56 8.21
N GLY A 15 -4.89 8.29 8.79
CA GLY A 15 -3.64 8.95 8.44
C GLY A 15 -3.26 8.74 6.98
N VAL A 16 -3.41 7.52 6.46
CA VAL A 16 -3.16 7.23 5.03
C VAL A 16 -4.12 8.00 4.12
N HIS A 17 -5.42 8.00 4.44
CA HIS A 17 -6.42 8.72 3.64
C HIS A 17 -6.20 10.23 3.65
N ILE A 18 -5.94 10.79 4.82
CA ILE A 18 -5.65 12.23 4.99
C ILE A 18 -4.36 12.58 4.24
N GLY A 19 -3.29 11.81 4.45
CA GLY A 19 -2.00 12.05 3.79
C GLY A 19 -2.10 11.96 2.26
N SER A 20 -2.82 10.96 1.75
CA SER A 20 -3.07 10.81 0.31
C SER A 20 -3.82 12.02 -0.26
N ALA A 21 -4.92 12.43 0.39
CA ALA A 21 -5.73 13.55 -0.08
C ALA A 21 -5.02 14.91 0.03
N MET A 22 -4.12 15.07 1.00
CA MET A 22 -3.31 16.29 1.15
C MET A 22 -2.16 16.34 0.14
N ALA A 23 -1.54 15.21 -0.16
CA ALA A 23 -0.40 15.15 -1.07
C ALA A 23 -0.80 15.18 -2.55
N ALA A 24 -1.98 14.69 -2.90
CA ALA A 24 -2.45 14.57 -4.27
C ALA A 24 -2.39 15.88 -5.11
N PRO A 25 -2.74 17.07 -4.57
CA PRO A 25 -2.64 18.32 -5.31
C PRO A 25 -1.22 18.72 -5.72
N VAL A 26 -0.23 18.21 -5.03
CA VAL A 26 1.19 18.57 -5.21
C VAL A 26 2.05 17.40 -5.66
N GLU A 27 1.41 16.29 -6.06
CA GLU A 27 2.12 15.12 -6.55
C GLU A 27 3.03 15.48 -7.73
N GLY A 28 4.30 15.06 -7.66
CA GLY A 28 5.30 15.36 -8.68
C GLY A 28 5.91 16.76 -8.58
N TRP A 29 5.52 17.60 -7.62
CA TRP A 29 6.13 18.90 -7.41
C TRP A 29 7.40 18.79 -6.56
N PRO A 30 8.46 19.57 -6.86
CA PRO A 30 9.58 19.74 -5.96
C PRO A 30 9.13 20.50 -4.70
N TYR A 31 9.75 20.19 -3.55
CA TYR A 31 9.33 20.76 -2.26
C TYR A 31 9.43 22.29 -2.25
N GLN A 32 10.42 22.88 -2.93
CA GLN A 32 10.60 24.33 -3.04
C GLN A 32 9.35 25.00 -3.64
N ARG A 33 8.79 24.41 -4.70
CA ARG A 33 7.57 24.93 -5.32
C ARG A 33 6.36 24.82 -4.38
N ILE A 34 6.29 23.76 -3.58
CA ILE A 34 5.22 23.58 -2.59
C ILE A 34 5.32 24.68 -1.53
N GLU A 35 6.53 24.90 -1.00
CA GLU A 35 6.81 25.93 0.00
C GLU A 35 6.54 27.34 -0.53
N GLU A 36 7.00 27.68 -1.74
CA GLU A 36 6.75 28.97 -2.38
C GLU A 36 5.27 29.24 -2.66
N THR A 37 4.49 28.18 -2.99
CA THR A 37 3.08 28.32 -3.36
C THR A 37 2.16 28.34 -2.16
N TYR A 38 2.42 27.50 -1.16
CA TYR A 38 1.49 27.24 -0.06
C TYR A 38 2.10 27.51 1.33
N GLY A 39 3.42 27.66 1.45
CA GLY A 39 4.11 27.62 2.72
C GLY A 39 3.98 26.21 3.33
N THR A 40 3.08 26.07 4.30
CA THR A 40 2.70 24.76 4.85
C THR A 40 1.39 24.30 4.20
N LEU A 41 1.39 23.10 3.65
CA LEU A 41 0.19 22.48 3.12
C LEU A 41 -0.55 21.76 4.27
N ASP A 42 -1.58 22.40 4.80
CA ASP A 42 -2.32 21.96 5.99
C ASP A 42 -3.83 21.77 5.75
N ARG A 43 -4.25 21.76 4.47
CA ARG A 43 -5.65 21.65 4.07
C ARG A 43 -5.82 20.86 2.79
N PHE A 44 -7.01 20.32 2.56
CA PHE A 44 -7.39 19.74 1.30
C PHE A 44 -7.62 20.80 0.24
N LEU A 45 -7.09 20.57 -0.95
CA LEU A 45 -7.21 21.47 -2.09
C LEU A 45 -7.89 20.76 -3.26
N PRO A 46 -8.66 21.48 -4.09
CA PRO A 46 -9.05 20.98 -5.40
C PRO A 46 -7.81 20.91 -6.29
N TYR A 47 -7.75 19.95 -7.21
CA TYR A 47 -6.59 19.80 -8.07
C TYR A 47 -6.89 19.16 -9.43
N HIS A 48 -6.00 19.42 -10.40
CA HIS A 48 -5.91 18.66 -11.64
C HIS A 48 -4.83 17.60 -11.48
N HIS A 49 -5.15 16.36 -11.80
CA HIS A 49 -4.14 15.31 -11.75
C HIS A 49 -3.02 15.60 -12.76
N TYR A 50 -1.76 15.55 -12.34
CA TYR A 50 -0.61 15.99 -13.13
C TYR A 50 -0.40 15.20 -14.43
N ARG A 51 -0.93 13.98 -14.54
CA ARG A 51 -0.87 13.14 -15.75
C ARG A 51 -2.07 13.30 -16.67
N HIS A 52 -3.10 14.06 -16.28
CA HIS A 52 -4.30 14.22 -17.08
C HIS A 52 -4.38 15.63 -17.64
N THR A 53 -4.58 15.72 -18.95
CA THR A 53 -4.74 16.98 -19.70
C THR A 53 -6.20 17.43 -19.78
N THR A 54 -7.10 16.84 -18.97
CA THR A 54 -8.52 17.19 -18.96
C THR A 54 -8.78 18.37 -18.03
N ASP A 55 -9.80 19.16 -18.34
CA ASP A 55 -10.28 20.26 -17.48
C ASP A 55 -10.98 19.75 -16.20
N TRP A 56 -10.99 18.45 -15.97
CA TRP A 56 -11.61 17.86 -14.79
C TRP A 56 -10.83 18.19 -13.52
N VAL A 57 -11.50 18.88 -12.61
CA VAL A 57 -10.98 19.22 -11.29
C VAL A 57 -11.45 18.16 -10.29
N ARG A 58 -10.51 17.57 -9.57
CA ARG A 58 -10.81 16.68 -8.44
C ARG A 58 -11.17 17.50 -7.21
N GLU A 59 -12.20 17.08 -6.51
CA GLU A 59 -12.67 17.73 -5.30
C GLU A 59 -11.65 17.64 -4.15
N PRO A 60 -11.62 18.65 -3.24
CA PRO A 60 -10.81 18.56 -2.04
C PRO A 60 -11.10 17.28 -1.23
N GLY A 61 -10.06 16.59 -0.80
CA GLY A 61 -10.20 15.33 -0.07
C GLY A 61 -10.24 14.08 -0.95
N THR A 62 -10.18 14.23 -2.29
CA THR A 62 -10.01 13.08 -3.19
C THR A 62 -8.68 12.40 -2.93
N THR A 63 -8.72 11.08 -2.71
CA THR A 63 -7.55 10.22 -2.50
C THR A 63 -7.04 9.64 -3.82
N GLU A 64 -5.81 9.14 -3.81
CA GLU A 64 -5.17 8.55 -4.96
C GLU A 64 -5.25 7.01 -4.98
N ASP A 65 -4.68 6.40 -5.99
CA ASP A 65 -4.72 4.98 -6.33
C ASP A 65 -4.26 4.04 -5.20
N GLY A 66 -3.30 4.44 -4.39
CA GLY A 66 -2.85 3.65 -3.22
C GLY A 66 -3.97 3.35 -2.24
N VAL A 67 -4.89 4.31 -2.04
CA VAL A 67 -6.06 4.12 -1.17
C VAL A 67 -7.08 3.17 -1.81
N GLU A 68 -7.29 3.25 -3.12
CA GLU A 68 -8.20 2.33 -3.82
C GLU A 68 -7.71 0.87 -3.73
N ARG A 69 -6.40 0.65 -3.90
CA ARG A 69 -5.78 -0.68 -3.68
C ARG A 69 -5.90 -1.14 -2.23
N GLN A 70 -5.74 -0.22 -1.27
CA GLN A 70 -5.92 -0.52 0.16
C GLN A 70 -7.34 -1.01 0.45
N LYS A 71 -8.38 -0.42 -0.17
CA LYS A 71 -9.76 -0.86 -0.05
C LYS A 71 -9.95 -2.29 -0.55
N LEU A 72 -9.29 -2.70 -1.64
CA LEU A 72 -9.34 -4.08 -2.13
C LEU A 72 -8.73 -5.07 -1.13
N ILE A 73 -7.60 -4.70 -0.50
CA ILE A 73 -6.96 -5.52 0.53
C ILE A 73 -7.87 -5.63 1.76
N ILE A 74 -8.46 -4.53 2.23
CA ILE A 74 -9.43 -4.53 3.32
C ILE A 74 -10.61 -5.43 2.98
N THR A 75 -11.12 -5.35 1.75
CA THR A 75 -12.24 -6.20 1.28
C THR A 75 -11.86 -7.68 1.32
N ALA A 76 -10.66 -8.05 0.90
CA ALA A 76 -10.18 -9.43 0.97
C ALA A 76 -10.09 -9.93 2.42
N ILE A 77 -9.52 -9.13 3.33
CA ILE A 77 -9.45 -9.43 4.77
C ILE A 77 -10.86 -9.60 5.36
N MET A 78 -11.76 -8.69 5.06
CA MET A 78 -13.14 -8.73 5.56
C MET A 78 -13.92 -9.93 5.03
N ARG A 79 -13.67 -10.39 3.82
CA ARG A 79 -14.30 -11.60 3.25
C ARG A 79 -13.77 -12.86 3.92
N LYS A 80 -12.47 -12.94 4.10
CA LYS A 80 -11.82 -14.11 4.70
C LYS A 80 -11.98 -14.16 6.21
N GLN A 81 -12.08 -13.01 6.88
CA GLN A 81 -12.09 -12.86 8.35
C GLN A 81 -10.80 -13.39 9.00
N ASP A 82 -9.68 -13.32 8.26
CA ASP A 82 -8.36 -13.80 8.65
C ASP A 82 -7.27 -13.13 7.81
N ARG A 83 -5.99 -13.47 8.08
CA ARG A 83 -4.83 -13.14 7.24
C ARG A 83 -5.08 -13.67 5.82
N ILE A 84 -4.75 -12.85 4.83
CA ILE A 84 -5.00 -13.18 3.42
C ILE A 84 -3.73 -13.71 2.72
N THR A 85 -3.95 -14.46 1.65
CA THR A 85 -2.93 -14.91 0.71
C THR A 85 -3.00 -14.14 -0.60
N ALA A 86 -2.03 -14.34 -1.49
CA ALA A 86 -2.08 -13.83 -2.86
C ALA A 86 -3.36 -14.27 -3.60
N GLU A 87 -3.82 -15.52 -3.37
CA GLU A 87 -5.06 -16.02 -4.00
C GLU A 87 -6.31 -15.32 -3.49
N ASP A 88 -6.39 -14.96 -2.22
CA ASP A 88 -7.52 -14.20 -1.65
C ASP A 88 -7.59 -12.79 -2.28
N LEU A 89 -6.44 -12.14 -2.43
CA LEU A 89 -6.37 -10.83 -3.08
C LEU A 89 -6.70 -10.92 -4.57
N ARG A 90 -6.17 -11.94 -5.28
CA ARG A 90 -6.51 -12.20 -6.67
C ARG A 90 -8.01 -12.40 -6.87
N ALA A 91 -8.64 -13.21 -6.02
CA ALA A 91 -10.08 -13.43 -6.07
C ALA A 91 -10.87 -12.13 -5.90
N THR A 92 -10.42 -11.27 -5.00
CA THR A 92 -11.02 -9.93 -4.80
C THR A 92 -10.81 -9.04 -6.02
N TRP A 93 -9.63 -9.04 -6.64
CA TRP A 93 -9.39 -8.29 -7.88
C TRP A 93 -10.34 -8.74 -8.99
N VAL A 94 -10.47 -10.04 -9.20
CA VAL A 94 -11.32 -10.59 -10.26
C VAL A 94 -12.79 -10.23 -10.06
N SER A 95 -13.26 -10.18 -8.81
CA SER A 95 -14.67 -9.87 -8.50
C SER A 95 -14.99 -8.37 -8.49
N ASP A 96 -14.06 -7.53 -8.01
CA ASP A 96 -14.37 -6.15 -7.64
C ASP A 96 -13.71 -5.11 -8.55
N MET A 97 -12.57 -5.43 -9.20
CA MET A 97 -11.96 -4.47 -10.11
C MET A 97 -12.77 -4.34 -11.40
N ASN A 98 -13.13 -3.11 -11.72
CA ASN A 98 -13.81 -2.79 -12.95
C ASN A 98 -12.84 -2.13 -13.94
N PRO A 99 -12.44 -2.82 -15.02
CA PRO A 99 -11.52 -2.27 -16.02
C PRO A 99 -12.05 -1.03 -16.75
N ASN A 100 -13.36 -0.80 -16.68
CA ASN A 100 -14.03 0.34 -17.31
C ASN A 100 -14.41 1.43 -16.29
N GLY A 101 -14.06 1.24 -15.01
CA GLY A 101 -14.36 2.19 -13.95
C GLY A 101 -13.22 3.18 -13.72
N ALA A 102 -13.53 4.47 -13.61
CA ALA A 102 -12.55 5.47 -13.19
C ALA A 102 -12.07 5.17 -11.77
N GLY A 103 -10.76 5.21 -11.55
CA GLY A 103 -10.14 5.13 -10.23
C GLY A 103 -9.71 3.74 -9.75
N VAL A 104 -10.07 2.67 -10.45
CA VAL A 104 -9.74 1.29 -10.04
C VAL A 104 -8.52 0.74 -10.78
N ILE A 105 -8.34 1.12 -12.04
CA ILE A 105 -7.12 0.83 -12.83
C ILE A 105 -6.47 2.17 -13.18
N SER A 106 -5.50 2.56 -12.39
CA SER A 106 -4.83 3.85 -12.55
C SER A 106 -3.44 3.73 -13.18
N GLU A 107 -2.81 2.58 -13.01
CA GLU A 107 -1.47 2.33 -13.54
C GLU A 107 -1.50 1.43 -14.77
N PRO A 108 -0.65 1.66 -15.78
CA PRO A 108 -0.68 0.91 -17.04
C PRO A 108 -0.53 -0.61 -16.88
N PHE A 109 0.19 -1.07 -15.85
CA PHE A 109 0.41 -2.50 -15.61
C PHE A 109 -0.78 -3.21 -14.96
N GLU A 110 -1.70 -2.50 -14.33
CA GLU A 110 -2.83 -3.11 -13.59
C GLU A 110 -3.83 -3.79 -14.51
N GLY A 111 -4.09 -3.23 -15.68
CA GLY A 111 -4.94 -3.87 -16.69
C GLY A 111 -4.43 -5.25 -17.13
N PRO A 112 -3.17 -5.36 -17.58
CA PRO A 112 -2.54 -6.65 -17.87
C PRO A 112 -2.55 -7.62 -16.68
N LEU A 113 -2.22 -7.16 -15.46
CA LEU A 113 -2.25 -8.02 -14.27
C LEU A 113 -3.65 -8.53 -13.97
N LEU A 114 -4.68 -7.69 -14.08
CA LEU A 114 -6.08 -8.11 -13.91
C LEU A 114 -6.51 -9.13 -14.98
N ALA A 115 -6.06 -8.94 -16.22
CA ALA A 115 -6.34 -9.90 -17.29
C ALA A 115 -5.71 -11.26 -16.99
N MET A 116 -4.46 -11.28 -16.52
CA MET A 116 -3.78 -12.51 -16.10
C MET A 116 -4.38 -13.12 -14.83
N ALA A 117 -4.85 -12.31 -13.89
CA ALA A 117 -5.51 -12.79 -12.68
C ALA A 117 -6.79 -13.61 -12.98
N LYS A 118 -7.41 -13.39 -14.14
CA LYS A 118 -8.56 -14.16 -14.65
C LYS A 118 -8.19 -15.49 -15.32
N THR A 119 -6.90 -15.79 -15.42
CA THR A 119 -6.39 -17.05 -16.01
C THR A 119 -6.00 -18.03 -14.90
N PRO A 120 -5.64 -19.30 -15.23
CA PRO A 120 -5.15 -20.28 -14.26
C PRO A 120 -3.75 -20.02 -13.71
N ILE A 121 -3.09 -18.91 -14.03
CA ILE A 121 -1.78 -18.56 -13.47
C ILE A 121 -1.91 -18.44 -11.95
N PRO A 122 -1.02 -19.09 -11.15
CA PRO A 122 -1.02 -18.92 -9.70
C PRO A 122 -0.86 -17.45 -9.31
N ALA A 123 -1.58 -17.00 -8.28
CA ALA A 123 -1.54 -15.59 -7.87
C ALA A 123 -0.13 -15.10 -7.52
N ARG A 124 0.70 -15.96 -6.92
CA ARG A 124 2.11 -15.68 -6.60
C ARG A 124 3.00 -15.44 -7.82
N ASP A 125 2.58 -15.86 -9.00
CA ASP A 125 3.33 -15.67 -10.24
C ASP A 125 2.94 -14.41 -10.99
N LEU A 126 1.82 -13.76 -10.64
CA LEU A 126 1.30 -12.59 -11.37
C LEU A 126 2.31 -11.45 -11.43
N GLY A 127 2.98 -11.15 -10.32
CA GLY A 127 3.96 -10.07 -10.24
C GLY A 127 5.18 -10.24 -11.15
N ARG A 128 5.45 -11.45 -11.66
CA ARG A 128 6.53 -11.72 -12.64
C ARG A 128 6.27 -11.03 -13.99
N TYR A 129 5.03 -10.69 -14.27
CA TYR A 129 4.62 -10.04 -15.52
C TYR A 129 4.46 -8.52 -15.36
N CYS A 130 4.92 -7.97 -14.24
CA CYS A 130 4.87 -6.54 -13.97
C CYS A 130 6.15 -5.85 -14.46
N ASP A 131 6.01 -4.95 -15.42
CA ASP A 131 7.12 -4.15 -15.95
C ASP A 131 7.62 -3.07 -14.97
N TYR A 132 6.91 -2.86 -13.87
CA TYR A 132 7.17 -1.82 -12.88
C TYR A 132 7.83 -2.38 -11.61
N ALA A 133 8.81 -3.26 -11.74
CA ALA A 133 9.48 -3.90 -10.61
C ALA A 133 10.11 -2.92 -9.59
N GLY A 134 10.46 -1.70 -10.02
CA GLY A 134 10.96 -0.64 -9.14
C GLY A 134 9.88 0.22 -8.49
N LEU A 135 8.61 0.04 -8.86
CA LEU A 135 7.50 0.86 -8.36
C LEU A 135 7.10 0.45 -6.94
N VAL A 136 6.76 1.42 -6.13
CA VAL A 136 6.37 1.20 -4.72
C VAL A 136 4.87 0.95 -4.52
N SER A 137 4.17 0.45 -5.55
CA SER A 137 2.71 0.29 -5.56
C SER A 137 2.16 -0.43 -4.33
N PHE A 138 2.73 -1.57 -3.96
CA PHE A 138 2.25 -2.31 -2.81
C PHE A 138 2.58 -1.60 -1.49
N ALA A 139 3.72 -0.91 -1.39
CA ALA A 139 4.08 -0.13 -0.20
C ALA A 139 3.07 0.97 0.13
N ARG A 140 2.37 1.51 -0.88
CA ARG A 140 1.31 2.52 -0.69
C ARG A 140 -0.02 1.95 -0.22
N SER A 141 -0.21 0.63 -0.29
CA SER A 141 -1.49 -0.02 0.00
C SER A 141 -1.44 -1.12 1.05
N CYS A 142 -0.26 -1.57 1.46
CA CYS A 142 -0.05 -2.72 2.34
C CYS A 142 -0.46 -2.50 3.81
N HIS A 143 -0.88 -1.31 4.20
CA HIS A 143 -1.22 -0.95 5.58
C HIS A 143 -2.17 -1.95 6.26
N PRO A 144 -3.25 -2.45 5.59
CA PRO A 144 -4.13 -3.44 6.21
C PRO A 144 -3.43 -4.77 6.52
N VAL A 145 -2.41 -5.14 5.73
CA VAL A 145 -1.62 -6.35 6.00
C VAL A 145 -0.78 -6.18 7.26
N GLY A 146 -0.17 -5.01 7.46
CA GLY A 146 0.52 -4.69 8.72
C GLY A 146 -0.43 -4.69 9.91
N LEU A 147 -1.64 -4.15 9.75
CA LEU A 147 -2.64 -4.06 10.82
C LEU A 147 -3.21 -5.43 11.23
N ILE A 148 -3.54 -6.32 10.28
CA ILE A 148 -4.07 -7.66 10.62
C ILE A 148 -3.05 -8.50 11.40
N ASN A 149 -1.77 -8.17 11.26
CA ASN A 149 -0.65 -8.76 11.99
C ASN A 149 -0.24 -7.91 13.22
N ALA A 150 -1.19 -7.29 13.91
CA ALA A 150 -0.92 -6.39 15.03
C ALA A 150 0.01 -7.01 16.09
N GLY A 151 1.20 -6.43 16.28
CA GLY A 151 2.23 -6.91 17.21
C GLY A 151 3.07 -8.10 16.71
N ASP A 152 2.63 -8.79 15.67
CA ASP A 152 3.34 -9.90 15.02
C ASP A 152 4.13 -9.38 13.81
N VAL A 153 5.38 -9.02 14.06
CA VAL A 153 6.28 -8.41 13.07
C VAL A 153 6.71 -9.44 12.01
N ASP A 154 6.99 -10.66 12.42
CA ASP A 154 7.39 -11.74 11.51
C ASP A 154 6.22 -12.15 10.60
N GLY A 155 5.03 -12.29 11.17
CA GLY A 155 3.82 -12.54 10.40
C GLY A 155 3.50 -11.42 9.40
N ALA A 156 3.71 -10.15 9.78
CA ALA A 156 3.55 -9.03 8.86
C ALA A 156 4.53 -9.10 7.70
N LEU A 157 5.79 -9.45 7.98
CA LEU A 157 6.81 -9.63 6.95
C LEU A 157 6.44 -10.73 5.96
N GLU A 158 6.06 -11.91 6.48
CA GLU A 158 5.65 -13.06 5.66
C GLU A 158 4.46 -12.72 4.78
N ASP A 159 3.41 -12.11 5.34
CA ASP A 159 2.20 -11.75 4.61
C ASP A 159 2.44 -10.66 3.56
N ILE A 160 3.34 -9.71 3.82
CA ILE A 160 3.72 -8.69 2.82
C ILE A 160 4.32 -9.37 1.59
N PHE A 161 5.24 -10.30 1.79
CA PHE A 161 5.85 -11.01 0.65
C PHE A 161 4.89 -12.01 0.00
N GLU A 162 4.00 -12.63 0.77
CA GLU A 162 2.96 -13.50 0.24
C GLU A 162 1.97 -12.74 -0.64
N VAL A 163 1.32 -11.72 -0.08
CA VAL A 163 0.24 -10.97 -0.74
C VAL A 163 0.79 -10.09 -1.86
N GLY A 164 1.96 -9.52 -1.65
CA GLY A 164 2.58 -8.59 -2.60
C GLY A 164 3.00 -9.20 -3.93
N GLN A 165 3.12 -10.53 -4.00
CA GLN A 165 3.46 -11.25 -5.25
C GLN A 165 2.39 -11.10 -6.33
N VAL A 166 1.17 -10.69 -5.99
CA VAL A 166 0.16 -10.28 -6.97
C VAL A 166 0.64 -9.06 -7.79
N TYR A 167 1.46 -8.20 -7.19
CA TYR A 167 1.95 -6.97 -7.82
C TYR A 167 3.36 -7.11 -8.40
N GLN A 168 4.25 -7.80 -7.68
CA GLN A 168 5.68 -7.77 -7.98
C GLN A 168 6.37 -9.05 -7.48
N THR A 169 7.57 -9.32 -7.99
CA THR A 169 8.41 -10.41 -7.49
C THR A 169 8.98 -10.11 -6.11
N THR A 170 9.31 -11.15 -5.34
CA THR A 170 9.81 -11.02 -3.96
C THR A 170 11.12 -10.23 -3.84
N ASN A 171 11.96 -10.25 -4.87
CA ASN A 171 13.20 -9.48 -4.92
C ASN A 171 13.02 -8.03 -5.41
N SER A 172 11.79 -7.59 -5.68
CA SER A 172 11.53 -6.25 -6.16
C SER A 172 11.72 -5.20 -5.06
N ARG A 173 12.23 -4.04 -5.45
CA ARG A 173 12.38 -2.90 -4.54
C ARG A 173 11.03 -2.47 -3.94
N GLY A 174 9.94 -2.61 -4.70
CA GLY A 174 8.60 -2.26 -4.22
C GLY A 174 8.13 -3.13 -3.06
N LEU A 175 8.40 -4.45 -3.09
CA LEU A 175 8.05 -5.32 -1.96
C LEU A 175 8.96 -5.10 -0.75
N GLN A 176 10.24 -4.80 -0.96
CA GLN A 176 11.12 -4.44 0.15
C GLN A 176 10.62 -3.19 0.88
N TRP A 177 10.18 -2.15 0.18
CA TRP A 177 9.57 -0.98 0.81
C TRP A 177 8.21 -1.28 1.44
N ALA A 178 7.43 -2.19 0.87
CA ALA A 178 6.18 -2.64 1.49
C ALA A 178 6.46 -3.36 2.81
N ALA A 179 7.53 -4.16 2.89
CA ALA A 179 7.97 -4.83 4.11
C ALA A 179 8.35 -3.81 5.20
N VAL A 180 9.12 -2.77 4.86
CA VAL A 180 9.42 -1.65 5.79
C VAL A 180 8.13 -1.06 6.36
N THR A 181 7.15 -0.78 5.50
CA THR A 181 5.86 -0.21 5.91
C THR A 181 5.06 -1.16 6.78
N GLY A 182 4.88 -2.41 6.35
CA GLY A 182 4.07 -3.41 7.06
C GLY A 182 4.63 -3.80 8.42
N VAL A 183 5.95 -4.02 8.49
CA VAL A 183 6.69 -4.30 9.73
C VAL A 183 6.56 -3.13 10.70
N GLY A 184 6.78 -1.89 10.23
CA GLY A 184 6.63 -0.69 11.06
C GLY A 184 5.22 -0.54 11.63
N ILE A 185 4.18 -0.82 10.85
CA ILE A 185 2.79 -0.79 11.30
C ILE A 185 2.54 -1.86 12.36
N ALA A 186 2.94 -3.11 12.12
CA ALA A 186 2.78 -4.20 13.09
C ALA A 186 3.51 -3.88 14.40
N ALA A 187 4.75 -3.36 14.33
CA ALA A 187 5.50 -2.93 15.51
C ALA A 187 4.80 -1.78 16.25
N ALA A 188 4.28 -0.77 15.54
CA ALA A 188 3.59 0.37 16.13
C ALA A 188 2.28 0.01 16.84
N THR A 189 1.68 -1.15 16.53
CA THR A 189 0.48 -1.62 17.24
C THR A 189 0.74 -2.21 18.60
N LYS A 190 2.00 -2.53 18.97
CA LYS A 190 2.35 -3.02 20.31
C LYS A 190 1.95 -1.99 21.37
N PRO A 191 1.52 -2.45 22.58
CA PRO A 191 1.00 -1.55 23.62
C PRO A 191 1.98 -0.46 24.06
N ASP A 192 3.26 -0.77 24.08
CA ASP A 192 4.38 0.06 24.57
C ASP A 192 5.25 0.63 23.45
N ALA A 193 4.76 0.58 22.19
CA ALA A 193 5.51 1.06 21.04
C ALA A 193 5.86 2.55 21.16
N THR A 194 7.10 2.87 20.89
CA THR A 194 7.65 4.22 20.74
C THR A 194 8.22 4.38 19.33
N VAL A 195 8.49 5.60 18.92
CA VAL A 195 9.16 5.86 17.62
C VAL A 195 10.46 5.07 17.52
N ASP A 196 11.30 5.15 18.57
CA ASP A 196 12.61 4.47 18.59
C ASP A 196 12.43 2.95 18.48
N SER A 197 11.55 2.33 19.28
CA SER A 197 11.33 0.88 19.23
C SER A 197 10.78 0.40 17.89
N VAL A 198 9.98 1.21 17.20
CA VAL A 198 9.49 0.90 15.85
C VAL A 198 10.61 0.97 14.83
N LEU A 199 11.43 2.03 14.88
CA LEU A 199 12.59 2.19 13.99
C LEU A 199 13.61 1.07 14.19
N ASP A 200 13.97 0.75 15.44
CA ASP A 200 14.87 -0.36 15.76
C ASP A 200 14.35 -1.68 15.19
N THR A 201 13.05 -1.97 15.36
CA THR A 201 12.42 -3.17 14.80
C THR A 201 12.53 -3.19 13.26
N ILE A 202 12.28 -2.06 12.60
CA ILE A 202 12.42 -1.96 11.13
C ILE A 202 13.86 -2.25 10.71
N PHE A 203 14.85 -1.64 11.37
CA PHE A 203 16.26 -1.85 11.04
C PHE A 203 16.69 -3.30 11.25
N ASP A 204 16.30 -3.91 12.36
CA ASP A 204 16.63 -5.31 12.67
C ASP A 204 16.07 -6.27 11.61
N VAL A 205 14.79 -6.11 11.26
CA VAL A 205 14.12 -6.97 10.27
C VAL A 205 14.66 -6.73 8.86
N CYS A 206 14.80 -5.46 8.45
CA CYS A 206 15.25 -5.13 7.10
C CYS A 206 16.70 -5.49 6.84
N SER A 207 17.57 -5.55 7.86
CA SER A 207 18.94 -6.00 7.73
C SER A 207 19.07 -7.47 7.29
N THR A 208 18.01 -8.26 7.49
CA THR A 208 17.97 -9.69 7.14
C THR A 208 17.35 -9.97 5.76
N PHE A 209 16.85 -8.97 5.04
CA PHE A 209 16.19 -9.16 3.75
C PHE A 209 17.06 -9.91 2.70
N PRO A 210 18.36 -9.58 2.54
CA PRO A 210 19.19 -10.31 1.58
C PRO A 210 19.30 -11.81 1.86
N GLU A 211 19.25 -12.18 3.14
CA GLU A 211 19.40 -13.58 3.57
C GLU A 211 18.10 -14.39 3.46
N ARG A 212 16.95 -13.72 3.66
CA ARG A 212 15.64 -14.38 3.67
C ARG A 212 14.99 -14.52 2.29
N PHE A 213 15.24 -13.58 1.36
CA PHE A 213 14.45 -13.44 0.12
C PHE A 213 15.26 -13.36 -1.18
N VAL A 214 16.57 -13.55 -1.14
CA VAL A 214 17.46 -13.56 -2.33
C VAL A 214 17.85 -15.00 -2.75
N GLN A 215 17.22 -16.00 -2.19
CA GLN A 215 17.42 -17.39 -2.62
C GLN A 215 16.26 -17.79 -3.54
N ASP A 216 16.34 -17.36 -4.84
CA ASP A 216 15.76 -18.12 -5.98
C ASP A 216 16.12 -17.45 -7.32
#